data_9ec0ea12632348189c888269b9716b49
#
_entry.id   9ec0ea12632348189c888269b9716b49
#
_cell.length_a   1.000
_cell.length_b   1.000
_cell.length_c   1.000
_cell.angle_alpha   90.00
_cell.angle_beta   90.00
_cell.angle_gamma   90.00
#
_symmetry.space_group_name_H-M   'P 1'
#
loop_
_entity.id
_entity.type
_entity.pdbx_description
1 polymer ?
#
loop_
_entity_poly.entity_id
_entity_poly.type
_entity_poly.pdbx_seq_one_letter_code
_entity_poly.pdbx_strand_id
1 'polypeptide(L)'
;MAEIIPLDDKLELSREKKATLRRRQKAVAVRRVVQCTSCSLKCEKCGTQVEPRAGAAEERQNLPYHFCEACDDEYRDYIERLQGRGDADCYWHNDAWLDSWRKWIDYQGSVDSYLKSKEFLKLLQEFKQPGPEK
;
A
#
# COMPACT_ATOMS: atom_id res chain seq x y z
N MET A 1 2.70 -19.93 49.80
CA MET A 1 1.46 -20.20 49.13
C MET A 1 1.44 -19.54 47.81
N ALA A 2 1.19 -20.31 46.77
CA ALA A 2 1.09 -19.75 45.45
C ALA A 2 -0.19 -18.93 45.35
N GLU A 3 -0.08 -17.74 44.87
CA GLU A 3 -1.27 -16.94 44.59
C GLU A 3 -2.00 -17.53 43.39
N ILE A 4 -3.25 -17.81 43.57
CA ILE A 4 -4.09 -18.31 42.49
C ILE A 4 -4.85 -17.13 41.94
N ILE A 5 -4.52 -16.77 40.70
CA ILE A 5 -5.27 -15.72 40.01
C ILE A 5 -6.58 -16.35 39.56
N PRO A 6 -7.72 -15.77 39.91
CA PRO A 6 -9.00 -16.29 39.46
C PRO A 6 -9.08 -16.40 37.96
N LEU A 7 -9.71 -17.43 37.45
CA LEU A 7 -9.86 -17.64 36.03
C LEU A 7 -10.53 -16.45 35.36
N ASP A 8 -11.52 -15.86 36.01
CA ASP A 8 -12.22 -14.70 35.47
C ASP A 8 -11.29 -13.51 35.24
N ASP A 9 -10.38 -13.26 36.18
CA ASP A 9 -9.42 -12.17 36.02
C ASP A 9 -8.46 -12.41 34.86
N LYS A 10 -8.05 -13.66 34.66
CA LYS A 10 -7.21 -14.02 33.52
C LYS A 10 -7.95 -13.83 32.21
N LEU A 11 -9.22 -14.18 32.17
CA LEU A 11 -10.05 -14.01 30.97
C LEU A 11 -10.23 -12.53 30.65
N GLU A 12 -10.44 -11.70 31.66
CA GLU A 12 -10.57 -10.27 31.45
C GLU A 12 -9.28 -9.64 30.92
N LEU A 13 -8.13 -10.00 31.51
CA LEU A 13 -6.84 -9.53 31.03
C LEU A 13 -6.61 -9.95 29.58
N SER A 14 -6.98 -11.18 29.24
CA SER A 14 -6.85 -11.69 27.88
C SER A 14 -7.73 -10.90 26.92
N ARG A 15 -8.96 -10.59 27.31
CA ARG A 15 -9.88 -9.80 26.49
C ARG A 15 -9.37 -8.38 26.29
N GLU A 16 -8.86 -7.76 27.35
CA GLU A 16 -8.29 -6.42 27.26
C GLU A 16 -7.08 -6.37 26.34
N LYS A 17 -6.21 -7.37 26.45
CA LYS A 17 -5.05 -7.46 25.56
C LYS A 17 -5.46 -7.62 24.12
N LYS A 18 -6.46 -8.46 23.86
CA LYS A 18 -6.99 -8.67 22.52
C LYS A 18 -7.62 -7.40 21.97
N ALA A 19 -8.37 -6.68 22.80
CA ALA A 19 -9.00 -5.44 22.39
C ALA A 19 -7.97 -4.37 22.05
N THR A 20 -6.91 -4.27 22.85
CA THR A 20 -5.81 -3.32 22.61
C THR A 20 -5.08 -3.68 21.33
N LEU A 21 -4.79 -4.96 21.12
CA LEU A 21 -4.14 -5.43 19.92
C LEU A 21 -5.00 -5.14 18.69
N ARG A 22 -6.31 -5.38 18.81
CA ARG A 22 -7.24 -5.14 17.71
C ARG A 22 -7.28 -3.67 17.31
N ARG A 23 -7.32 -2.78 18.30
CA ARG A 23 -7.28 -1.35 18.03
C ARG A 23 -6.01 -0.93 17.33
N ARG A 24 -4.87 -1.51 17.76
CA ARG A 24 -3.60 -1.25 17.12
C ARG A 24 -3.58 -1.74 15.67
N GLN A 25 -4.12 -2.93 15.43
CA GLN A 25 -4.21 -3.48 14.09
C GLN A 25 -5.05 -2.61 13.16
N LYS A 26 -6.18 -2.11 13.66
CA LYS A 26 -7.04 -1.21 12.91
C LYS A 26 -6.31 0.10 12.58
N ALA A 27 -5.62 0.66 13.56
CA ALA A 27 -4.87 1.91 13.37
C ALA A 27 -3.76 1.73 12.33
N VAL A 28 -3.06 0.60 12.37
CA VAL A 28 -2.01 0.29 11.40
C VAL A 28 -2.59 0.18 9.99
N ALA A 29 -3.72 -0.51 9.86
CA ALA A 29 -4.36 -0.68 8.55
C ALA A 29 -4.76 0.66 7.93
N VAL A 30 -5.35 1.55 8.74
CA VAL A 30 -5.73 2.88 8.26
C VAL A 30 -4.50 3.73 7.97
N ARG A 31 -3.49 3.66 8.84
CA ARG A 31 -2.27 4.45 8.68
C ARG A 31 -1.56 4.13 7.37
N ARG A 32 -1.54 2.85 6.97
CA ARG A 32 -0.95 2.45 5.70
C ARG A 32 -1.57 3.18 4.53
N VAL A 33 -2.89 3.29 4.54
CA VAL A 33 -3.60 3.99 3.47
C VAL A 33 -3.34 5.48 3.53
N VAL A 34 -3.42 6.07 4.72
CA VAL A 34 -3.20 7.50 4.88
C VAL A 34 -1.77 7.87 4.48
N GLN A 35 -0.79 7.06 4.86
CA GLN A 35 0.59 7.30 4.45
C GLN A 35 0.74 7.21 2.93
N CYS A 36 0.07 6.26 2.31
CA CYS A 36 0.11 6.14 0.85
C CYS A 36 -0.51 7.35 0.17
N THR A 37 -1.59 7.88 0.71
CA THR A 37 -2.23 9.06 0.13
C THR A 37 -1.42 10.34 0.37
N SER A 38 -0.68 10.39 1.47
CA SER A 38 0.18 11.55 1.75
C SER A 38 1.57 11.42 1.16
N CYS A 39 1.89 10.29 0.56
CA CYS A 39 3.20 10.02 -0.01
C CYS A 39 3.24 10.29 -1.50
N SER A 40 2.68 11.42 -1.93
CA SER A 40 2.73 11.81 -3.33
C SER A 40 4.16 12.00 -3.84
N LEU A 41 5.13 12.06 -2.93
CA LEU A 41 6.53 12.24 -3.25
C LEU A 41 7.33 10.93 -3.21
N LYS A 42 6.68 9.79 -3.09
CA LYS A 42 7.35 8.51 -3.09
C LYS A 42 6.96 7.68 -4.28
N CYS A 43 7.94 6.95 -4.83
CA CYS A 43 7.67 5.99 -5.88
C CYS A 43 6.84 4.84 -5.35
N GLU A 44 5.73 4.54 -6.00
CA GLU A 44 4.84 3.47 -5.56
C GLU A 44 5.45 2.08 -5.73
N LYS A 45 6.42 1.95 -6.63
CA LYS A 45 7.04 0.65 -6.91
C LYS A 45 8.20 0.34 -5.97
N CYS A 46 9.15 1.26 -5.83
CA CYS A 46 10.37 1.00 -5.08
C CYS A 46 10.47 1.78 -3.76
N GLY A 47 9.57 2.71 -3.51
CA GLY A 47 9.58 3.48 -2.27
C GLY A 47 10.58 4.61 -2.22
N THR A 48 11.32 4.84 -3.30
CA THR A 48 12.30 5.92 -3.37
C THR A 48 11.59 7.25 -3.33
N GLN A 49 12.15 8.20 -2.59
CA GLN A 49 11.59 9.55 -2.54
C GLN A 49 11.76 10.23 -3.89
N VAL A 50 10.69 10.84 -4.37
CA VAL A 50 10.68 11.52 -5.66
C VAL A 50 10.54 13.01 -5.40
N GLU A 51 11.48 13.78 -5.92
CA GLU A 51 11.42 15.24 -5.80
C GLU A 51 10.49 15.81 -6.86
N PRO A 52 9.60 16.75 -6.49
CA PRO A 52 8.76 17.40 -7.48
C PRO A 52 9.60 18.27 -8.37
N ARG A 53 9.53 18.02 -9.67
CA ARG A 53 10.22 18.83 -10.66
C ARG A 53 9.19 19.59 -11.48
N ALA A 54 9.49 20.87 -11.76
CA ALA A 54 8.62 21.65 -12.61
C ALA A 54 8.61 21.04 -14.02
N GLY A 55 7.43 20.79 -14.55
CA GLY A 55 7.28 20.22 -15.88
C GLY A 55 7.20 18.68 -15.90
N ALA A 56 7.73 18.01 -14.89
CA ALA A 56 7.66 16.56 -14.84
C ALA A 56 6.26 16.07 -14.49
N ALA A 57 5.45 16.92 -13.86
CA ALA A 57 4.12 16.55 -13.43
C ALA A 57 3.19 16.24 -14.61
N GLU A 58 3.34 16.95 -15.73
CA GLU A 58 2.50 16.74 -16.89
C GLU A 58 2.72 15.36 -17.53
N GLU A 59 3.99 14.96 -17.65
CA GLU A 59 4.32 13.65 -18.20
C GLU A 59 3.87 12.54 -17.28
N ARG A 60 3.96 12.75 -15.97
CA ARG A 60 3.57 11.75 -14.98
C ARG A 60 2.07 11.62 -14.85
N GLN A 61 1.31 12.64 -15.21
CA GLN A 61 -0.16 12.58 -15.14
C GLN A 61 -0.74 11.52 -16.06
N ASN A 62 0.01 11.11 -17.08
CA ASN A 62 -0.45 10.10 -18.02
C ASN A 62 -0.18 8.67 -17.53
N LEU A 63 0.51 8.53 -16.41
CA LEU A 63 0.81 7.22 -15.83
C LEU A 63 -0.16 6.92 -14.69
N PRO A 64 -0.57 5.65 -14.56
CA PRO A 64 -1.51 5.28 -13.49
C PRO A 64 -0.87 5.26 -12.10
N TYR A 65 0.45 5.35 -12.01
CA TYR A 65 1.19 5.28 -10.75
C TYR A 65 2.21 6.39 -10.66
N HIS A 66 2.59 6.73 -9.43
CA HIS A 66 3.67 7.67 -9.18
C HIS A 66 4.98 6.91 -9.13
N PHE A 67 5.84 7.13 -10.09
CA PHE A 67 7.13 6.44 -10.19
C PHE A 67 8.29 7.41 -10.06
N CYS A 68 9.41 6.92 -9.53
CA CYS A 68 10.67 7.61 -9.69
C CYS A 68 11.12 7.49 -11.15
N GLU A 69 12.15 8.25 -11.52
CA GLU A 69 12.60 8.27 -12.92
C GLU A 69 12.97 6.88 -13.42
N ALA A 70 13.70 6.11 -12.59
CA ALA A 70 14.12 4.77 -12.98
C ALA A 70 12.92 3.83 -13.16
N CYS A 71 11.96 3.84 -12.25
CA CYS A 71 10.78 2.98 -12.36
C CYS A 71 9.86 3.43 -13.49
N ASP A 72 9.81 4.72 -13.76
CA ASP A 72 9.07 5.26 -14.91
C ASP A 72 9.64 4.71 -16.22
N ASP A 73 10.97 4.74 -16.36
CA ASP A 73 11.63 4.18 -17.54
C ASP A 73 11.36 2.69 -17.67
N GLU A 74 11.42 1.95 -16.57
CA GLU A 74 11.12 0.52 -16.58
C GLU A 74 9.67 0.25 -16.98
N TYR A 75 8.74 1.02 -16.43
CA TYR A 75 7.32 0.83 -16.74
C TYR A 75 7.05 1.08 -18.21
N ARG A 76 7.67 2.12 -18.78
CA ARG A 76 7.51 2.43 -20.20
C ARG A 76 8.06 1.31 -21.07
N ASP A 77 9.21 0.74 -20.71
CA ASP A 77 9.77 -0.39 -21.44
C ASP A 77 8.89 -1.64 -21.29
N TYR A 78 8.33 -1.84 -20.11
CA TYR A 78 7.39 -2.93 -19.88
C TYR A 78 6.21 -2.85 -20.86
N ILE A 79 5.60 -1.66 -20.97
CA ILE A 79 4.46 -1.45 -21.88
C ILE A 79 4.89 -1.67 -23.33
N GLU A 80 6.05 -1.16 -23.71
CA GLU A 80 6.57 -1.33 -25.07
C GLU A 80 6.79 -2.81 -25.40
N ARG A 81 7.33 -3.57 -24.44
CA ARG A 81 7.55 -5.01 -24.66
C ARG A 81 6.26 -5.79 -24.81
N LEU A 82 5.21 -5.38 -24.12
CA LEU A 82 3.89 -6.00 -24.27
C LEU A 82 3.35 -5.79 -25.68
N GLN A 83 3.79 -4.75 -26.35
CA GLN A 83 3.37 -4.42 -27.73
C GLN A 83 4.33 -4.98 -28.76
N GLY A 84 5.29 -5.80 -28.33
CA GLY A 84 6.27 -6.38 -29.25
C GLY A 84 7.45 -5.46 -29.54
N ARG A 85 7.54 -4.33 -28.87
CA ARG A 85 8.66 -3.41 -28.96
C ARG A 85 9.42 -3.47 -27.64
N GLY A 86 10.45 -2.72 -27.50
CA GLY A 86 11.22 -2.69 -26.29
C GLY A 86 12.67 -2.40 -26.61
N ASP A 87 13.43 -2.06 -25.57
CA ASP A 87 14.85 -1.74 -25.74
C ASP A 87 15.66 -3.03 -25.66
N ALA A 88 16.24 -3.41 -26.80
CA ALA A 88 17.04 -4.63 -26.88
C ALA A 88 18.31 -4.54 -26.03
N ASP A 89 18.79 -3.32 -25.75
CA ASP A 89 19.96 -3.15 -24.90
C ASP A 89 19.68 -3.49 -23.45
N CYS A 90 18.42 -3.39 -23.04
CA CYS A 90 18.01 -3.79 -21.70
C CYS A 90 17.74 -5.30 -21.67
N TYR A 91 18.79 -6.09 -21.82
CA TYR A 91 18.67 -7.54 -21.91
C TYR A 91 18.16 -8.20 -20.63
N TRP A 92 18.33 -7.51 -19.49
CA TRP A 92 17.84 -8.03 -18.21
C TRP A 92 16.33 -7.87 -18.05
N HIS A 93 15.66 -7.13 -18.94
CA HIS A 93 14.19 -7.06 -18.98
C HIS A 93 13.67 -8.31 -19.68
N ASN A 94 13.96 -9.46 -19.10
CA ASN A 94 13.58 -10.76 -19.62
C ASN A 94 12.17 -11.16 -19.18
N ASP A 95 11.78 -12.39 -19.48
CA ASP A 95 10.44 -12.88 -19.15
C ASP A 95 10.16 -12.85 -17.63
N ALA A 96 11.16 -13.17 -16.83
CA ALA A 96 11.02 -13.11 -15.38
C ALA A 96 10.79 -11.67 -14.90
N TRP A 97 11.50 -10.73 -15.51
CA TRP A 97 11.31 -9.30 -15.20
C TRP A 97 9.91 -8.84 -15.61
N LEU A 98 9.45 -9.23 -16.80
CA LEU A 98 8.10 -8.90 -17.26
C LEU A 98 7.05 -9.48 -16.31
N ASP A 99 7.25 -10.70 -15.86
CA ASP A 99 6.34 -11.35 -14.93
C ASP A 99 6.30 -10.61 -13.57
N SER A 100 7.44 -10.12 -13.11
CA SER A 100 7.48 -9.38 -11.86
C SER A 100 6.68 -8.07 -11.94
N TRP A 101 6.77 -7.38 -13.06
CA TRP A 101 5.99 -6.17 -13.29
C TRP A 101 4.49 -6.50 -13.35
N ARG A 102 4.13 -7.54 -14.07
CA ARG A 102 2.73 -7.95 -14.18
C ARG A 102 2.15 -8.28 -12.81
N LYS A 103 2.89 -9.01 -12.00
CA LYS A 103 2.44 -9.38 -10.65
C LYS A 103 2.32 -8.17 -9.74
N TRP A 104 3.22 -7.21 -9.89
CA TRP A 104 3.13 -5.98 -9.12
C TRP A 104 1.86 -5.20 -9.49
N ILE A 105 1.57 -5.11 -10.79
CA ILE A 105 0.35 -4.43 -11.27
C ILE A 105 -0.89 -5.16 -10.77
N ASP A 106 -0.90 -6.49 -10.86
CA ASP A 106 -2.00 -7.30 -10.33
C ASP A 106 -2.18 -7.09 -8.83
N TYR A 107 -1.09 -7.01 -8.11
CA TYR A 107 -1.12 -6.72 -6.68
C TYR A 107 -1.74 -5.35 -6.40
N GLN A 108 -1.38 -4.34 -7.17
CA GLN A 108 -1.95 -3.00 -7.02
C GLN A 108 -3.46 -3.03 -7.26
N GLY A 109 -3.90 -3.79 -8.24
CA GLY A 109 -5.33 -3.98 -8.49
C GLY A 109 -6.04 -4.65 -7.32
N SER A 110 -5.38 -5.64 -6.73
CA SER A 110 -5.93 -6.32 -5.54
C SER A 110 -6.02 -5.37 -4.35
N VAL A 111 -5.00 -4.53 -4.15
CA VAL A 111 -5.00 -3.54 -3.08
C VAL A 111 -6.14 -2.55 -3.30
N ASP A 112 -6.31 -2.08 -4.53
CA ASP A 112 -7.38 -1.15 -4.86
C ASP A 112 -8.76 -1.77 -4.55
N SER A 113 -8.95 -3.03 -4.90
CA SER A 113 -10.19 -3.75 -4.59
C SER A 113 -10.41 -3.87 -3.09
N TYR A 114 -9.35 -4.14 -2.34
CA TYR A 114 -9.43 -4.22 -0.89
C TYR A 114 -9.85 -2.89 -0.29
N LEU A 115 -9.26 -1.79 -0.78
CA LEU A 115 -9.58 -0.45 -0.27
C LEU A 115 -11.02 -0.03 -0.56
N LYS A 116 -11.63 -0.66 -1.56
CA LYS A 116 -13.03 -0.41 -1.91
C LYS A 116 -13.99 -1.38 -1.25
N SER A 117 -13.49 -2.35 -0.51
CA SER A 117 -14.33 -3.32 0.17
C SER A 117 -15.17 -2.67 1.25
N LYS A 118 -16.33 -3.27 1.53
CA LYS A 118 -17.24 -2.75 2.55
C LYS A 118 -16.57 -2.71 3.91
N GLU A 119 -15.82 -3.74 4.23
CA GLU A 119 -15.12 -3.86 5.50
C GLU A 119 -14.11 -2.74 5.69
N PHE A 120 -13.33 -2.45 4.64
CA PHE A 120 -12.33 -1.41 4.74
C PHE A 120 -12.98 -0.02 4.81
N LEU A 121 -14.05 0.20 4.05
CA LEU A 121 -14.79 1.47 4.12
C LEU A 121 -15.38 1.68 5.50
N LYS A 122 -15.89 0.62 6.12
CA LYS A 122 -16.36 0.68 7.48
C LYS A 122 -15.25 1.06 8.44
N LEU A 123 -14.10 0.46 8.27
CA LEU A 123 -12.93 0.75 9.09
C LEU A 123 -12.52 2.23 8.98
N LEU A 124 -12.50 2.76 7.76
CA LEU A 124 -12.19 4.17 7.54
C LEU A 124 -13.20 5.08 8.25
N GLN A 125 -14.47 4.73 8.20
CA GLN A 125 -15.50 5.52 8.87
C GLN A 125 -15.30 5.56 10.37
N GLU A 126 -14.87 4.46 10.96
CA GLU A 126 -14.60 4.40 12.39
C GLU A 126 -13.53 5.41 12.81
N PHE A 127 -12.59 5.69 11.91
CA PHE A 127 -11.49 6.61 12.19
C PHE A 127 -11.75 8.04 11.73
N LYS A 128 -12.67 8.23 10.77
CA LYS A 128 -13.02 9.57 10.29
C LYS A 128 -14.08 10.25 11.14
N GLN A 129 -14.93 9.46 11.77
CA GLN A 129 -15.96 10.05 12.61
C GLN A 129 -15.31 10.63 13.86
N PRO A 130 -15.68 11.84 14.22
CA PRO A 130 -15.23 12.39 15.49
C PRO A 130 -15.65 11.41 16.57
N GLY A 131 -14.82 11.26 17.55
CA GLY A 131 -15.04 10.27 18.56
C GLY A 131 -16.37 10.39 19.27
N PRO A 132 -16.63 9.45 20.15
CA PRO A 132 -17.91 9.37 20.84
C PRO A 132 -18.16 10.49 21.82
N GLU A 133 -17.35 11.49 21.80
CA GLU A 133 -17.61 12.69 22.55
C GLU A 133 -18.93 13.28 22.16
N LYS A 134 -19.54 12.66 21.30
CA LYS A 134 -20.88 13.02 20.91
C LYS A 134 -21.89 12.35 21.75
#